data_6c21ffd01186329fd83567f1569df6ce
#
_entry.id   6c21ffd01186329fd83567f1569df6ce
#
_cell.length_a   1.000
_cell.length_b   1.000
_cell.length_c   1.000
_cell.angle_alpha   90.00
_cell.angle_beta   90.00
_cell.angle_gamma   90.00
#
_symmetry.space_group_name_H-M   'P 1'
#
loop_
_entity.id
_entity.type
_entity.pdbx_description
1 polymer ?
#
loop_
_entity_poly.entity_id
_entity_poly.type
_entity_poly.pdbx_seq_one_letter_code
_entity_poly.pdbx_strand_id
1 'polypeptide(L)'
;LQFAYQANRSVEDAVALGLHHILEHLESARTYARVLFIDFSSAFNTIIPHKLFDKLLHMNVHPSICHWLLDFLLCRPQVVRINNMFSRCAILNTGTPQGCVLSPLLFTLFTNDCVSSDSSVVVVKFSDDTTVEGLISNDDESVYRGEVERLVGWCSENNLELNVSKTKEMIIDFRRKKLPLAPLEISGEQV
;
A
#
# COMPACT_ATOMS: atom_id res chain seq x y z
N LEU A 1 -2.58 8.01 4.75
CA LEU A 1 -1.46 8.93 4.98
C LEU A 1 -0.20 8.39 4.31
N GLN A 2 0.53 9.23 3.53
CA GLN A 2 1.81 8.86 2.90
C GLN A 2 2.94 9.67 3.54
N PHE A 3 4.02 9.00 3.91
CA PHE A 3 5.18 9.62 4.56
C PHE A 3 6.43 9.66 3.68
N ALA A 4 6.65 8.64 2.84
CA ALA A 4 7.81 8.61 1.96
C ALA A 4 7.79 9.74 0.92
N TYR A 5 8.97 10.21 0.56
CA TYR A 5 9.22 11.24 -0.47
C TYR A 5 8.56 12.59 -0.19
N GLN A 6 8.28 12.88 1.09
CA GLN A 6 7.77 14.17 1.55
C GLN A 6 8.84 14.89 2.40
N ALA A 7 8.91 16.21 2.23
CA ALA A 7 9.83 17.02 3.03
C ALA A 7 9.46 16.94 4.52
N ASN A 8 10.46 16.78 5.37
CA ASN A 8 10.32 16.70 6.83
C ASN A 8 9.40 15.55 7.30
N ARG A 9 9.39 14.43 6.58
CA ARG A 9 8.71 13.19 6.96
C ARG A 9 9.71 12.04 6.94
N SER A 10 9.70 11.24 7.99
CA SER A 10 10.59 10.09 8.17
C SER A 10 9.79 8.81 8.44
N VAL A 11 10.48 7.68 8.50
CA VAL A 11 9.89 6.39 8.93
C VAL A 11 9.47 6.48 10.38
N GLU A 12 10.29 7.15 11.22
CA GLU A 12 10.01 7.36 12.63
C GLU A 12 8.71 8.14 12.83
N ASP A 13 8.43 9.14 11.99
CA ASP A 13 7.17 9.89 12.04
C ASP A 13 5.97 9.00 11.70
N ALA A 14 6.10 8.12 10.72
CA ALA A 14 5.04 7.16 10.36
C ALA A 14 4.75 6.19 11.51
N VAL A 15 5.80 5.62 12.11
CA VAL A 15 5.69 4.71 13.25
C VAL A 15 5.14 5.44 14.48
N ALA A 16 5.63 6.64 14.78
CA ALA A 16 5.17 7.43 15.92
C ALA A 16 3.70 7.80 15.81
N LEU A 17 3.23 8.16 14.60
CA LEU A 17 1.82 8.47 14.37
C LEU A 17 0.94 7.23 14.56
N GLY A 18 1.32 6.08 13.99
CA GLY A 18 0.59 4.83 14.17
C GLY A 18 0.51 4.40 15.63
N LEU A 19 1.63 4.46 16.35
CA LEU A 19 1.64 4.19 17.80
C LEU A 19 0.78 5.18 18.57
N HIS A 20 0.76 6.45 18.21
CA HIS A 20 -0.08 7.47 18.86
C HIS A 20 -1.57 7.11 18.72
N HIS A 21 -2.04 6.83 17.50
CA HIS A 21 -3.45 6.44 17.27
C HIS A 21 -3.82 5.20 18.08
N ILE A 22 -2.96 4.18 18.07
CA ILE A 22 -3.20 2.93 18.79
C ILE A 22 -3.25 3.18 20.31
N LEU A 23 -2.28 3.88 20.87
CA LEU A 23 -2.21 4.13 22.30
C LEU A 23 -3.37 4.99 22.80
N GLU A 24 -3.72 6.05 22.09
CA GLU A 24 -4.89 6.89 22.38
C GLU A 24 -6.18 6.07 22.40
N HIS A 25 -6.35 5.16 21.41
CA HIS A 25 -7.51 4.28 21.35
C HIS A 25 -7.54 3.30 22.53
N LEU A 26 -6.39 2.76 22.93
CA LEU A 26 -6.27 1.77 24.01
C LEU A 26 -6.47 2.35 25.41
N GLU A 27 -6.56 3.68 25.58
CA GLU A 27 -6.96 4.31 26.84
C GLU A 27 -8.43 4.07 27.18
N SER A 28 -9.24 3.74 26.18
CA SER A 28 -10.67 3.45 26.36
C SER A 28 -10.90 1.99 26.80
N ALA A 29 -11.99 1.78 27.51
CA ALA A 29 -12.36 0.44 27.97
C ALA A 29 -12.89 -0.43 26.80
N ARG A 30 -12.60 -1.73 26.84
CA ARG A 30 -13.02 -2.72 25.83
C ARG A 30 -12.49 -2.44 24.42
N THR A 31 -11.27 -1.92 24.34
CA THR A 31 -10.60 -1.63 23.08
C THR A 31 -9.37 -2.51 22.88
N TYR A 32 -9.03 -2.76 21.64
CA TYR A 32 -7.77 -3.33 21.18
C TYR A 32 -7.50 -2.87 19.76
N ALA A 33 -6.30 -3.13 19.24
CA ALA A 33 -5.95 -2.78 17.89
C ALA A 33 -5.49 -4.00 17.10
N ARG A 34 -5.81 -4.03 15.82
CA ARG A 34 -5.26 -4.95 14.82
C ARG A 34 -4.44 -4.16 13.82
N VAL A 35 -3.21 -4.57 13.59
CA VAL A 35 -2.27 -3.88 12.71
C VAL A 35 -1.84 -4.85 11.62
N LEU A 36 -2.21 -4.57 10.39
CA LEU A 36 -1.89 -5.37 9.22
C LEU A 36 -0.76 -4.70 8.44
N PHE A 37 0.37 -5.39 8.31
CA PHE A 37 1.52 -4.98 7.50
C PHE A 37 1.43 -5.68 6.15
N ILE A 38 1.23 -4.91 5.11
CA ILE A 38 1.00 -5.39 3.75
C ILE A 38 2.28 -5.33 2.94
N ASP A 39 2.62 -6.43 2.29
CA ASP A 39 3.66 -6.53 1.27
C ASP A 39 3.05 -6.71 -0.12
N PHE A 40 3.57 -6.03 -1.12
CA PHE A 40 3.14 -6.19 -2.50
C PHE A 40 4.15 -6.99 -3.31
N SER A 41 3.67 -7.95 -4.08
CA SER A 41 4.50 -8.66 -5.05
C SER A 41 4.91 -7.74 -6.20
N SER A 42 6.21 -7.45 -6.30
CA SER A 42 6.75 -6.67 -7.44
C SER A 42 6.07 -5.31 -7.68
N ALA A 43 5.75 -4.57 -6.62
CA ALA A 43 4.97 -3.33 -6.62
C ALA A 43 5.28 -2.38 -7.80
N PHE A 44 6.56 -2.10 -8.05
CA PHE A 44 6.98 -1.18 -9.12
C PHE A 44 6.82 -1.75 -10.53
N ASN A 45 6.74 -3.08 -10.70
CA ASN A 45 6.62 -3.73 -12.00
C ASN A 45 5.16 -3.88 -12.46
N THR A 46 4.20 -3.71 -11.54
CA THR A 46 2.78 -3.98 -11.78
C THR A 46 1.98 -2.74 -12.15
N ILE A 47 2.56 -1.54 -12.02
CA ILE A 47 1.90 -0.28 -12.41
C ILE A 47 1.45 -0.32 -13.87
N ILE A 48 0.15 -0.09 -14.09
CA ILE A 48 -0.42 0.06 -15.42
C ILE A 48 -0.36 1.54 -15.83
N PRO A 49 0.44 1.92 -16.88
CA PRO A 49 0.66 3.32 -17.24
C PRO A 49 -0.64 4.10 -17.52
N HIS A 50 -1.61 3.49 -18.19
CA HIS A 50 -2.89 4.14 -18.49
C HIS A 50 -3.71 4.41 -17.22
N LYS A 51 -3.73 3.50 -16.25
CA LYS A 51 -4.40 3.73 -14.95
C LYS A 51 -3.72 4.87 -14.18
N LEU A 52 -2.39 4.91 -14.19
CA LEU A 52 -1.65 6.03 -13.59
C LEU A 52 -1.98 7.35 -14.29
N PHE A 53 -2.04 7.35 -15.62
CA PHE A 53 -2.43 8.52 -16.42
C PHE A 53 -3.80 9.07 -15.99
N ASP A 54 -4.82 8.21 -15.88
CA ASP A 54 -6.16 8.60 -15.46
C ASP A 54 -6.16 9.16 -14.04
N LYS A 55 -5.45 8.51 -13.10
CA LYS A 55 -5.31 9.00 -11.73
C LYS A 55 -4.63 10.37 -11.67
N LEU A 56 -3.60 10.60 -12.45
CA LEU A 56 -2.91 11.90 -12.53
C LEU A 56 -3.83 13.00 -13.05
N LEU A 57 -4.66 12.72 -14.06
CA LEU A 57 -5.67 13.66 -14.54
C LEU A 57 -6.70 14.00 -13.45
N HIS A 58 -7.18 13.00 -12.69
CA HIS A 58 -8.09 13.23 -11.56
C HIS A 58 -7.44 14.05 -10.42
N MET A 59 -6.12 13.98 -10.27
CA MET A 59 -5.35 14.82 -9.36
C MET A 59 -5.07 16.23 -9.91
N ASN A 60 -5.66 16.60 -11.07
CA ASN A 60 -5.44 17.86 -11.76
C ASN A 60 -3.98 18.12 -12.17
N VAL A 61 -3.19 17.08 -12.43
CA VAL A 61 -1.87 17.21 -13.04
C VAL A 61 -2.05 17.65 -14.49
N HIS A 62 -1.23 18.60 -14.94
CA HIS A 62 -1.35 19.16 -16.29
C HIS A 62 -1.25 18.06 -17.36
N PRO A 63 -2.16 18.02 -18.35
CA PRO A 63 -2.22 16.94 -19.36
C PRO A 63 -0.90 16.69 -20.09
N SER A 64 -0.12 17.72 -20.39
CA SER A 64 1.19 17.56 -21.03
C SER A 64 2.17 16.74 -20.18
N ILE A 65 2.11 16.88 -18.84
CA ILE A 65 2.94 16.09 -17.91
C ILE A 65 2.43 14.65 -17.90
N CYS A 66 1.11 14.45 -17.86
CA CYS A 66 0.50 13.12 -17.88
C CYS A 66 0.88 12.36 -19.17
N HIS A 67 0.81 13.01 -20.34
CA HIS A 67 1.23 12.42 -21.62
C HIS A 67 2.72 12.10 -21.64
N TRP A 68 3.56 13.01 -21.14
CA TRP A 68 5.00 12.77 -21.05
C TRP A 68 5.33 11.56 -20.16
N LEU A 69 4.66 11.42 -19.01
CA LEU A 69 4.82 10.27 -18.13
C LEU A 69 4.32 8.98 -18.78
N LEU A 70 3.22 9.05 -19.54
CA LEU A 70 2.71 7.90 -20.26
C LEU A 70 3.70 7.43 -21.32
N ASP A 71 4.26 8.35 -22.12
CA ASP A 71 5.30 8.07 -23.11
C ASP A 71 6.57 7.51 -22.45
N PHE A 72 6.98 8.08 -21.32
CA PHE A 72 8.11 7.58 -20.53
C PHE A 72 7.92 6.13 -20.05
N LEU A 73 6.70 5.68 -19.80
CA LEU A 73 6.40 4.36 -19.25
C LEU A 73 6.07 3.31 -20.31
N LEU A 74 5.69 3.70 -21.52
CA LEU A 74 5.29 2.78 -22.59
C LEU A 74 6.45 2.47 -23.55
N CYS A 75 6.34 1.33 -24.21
CA CYS A 75 7.26 0.90 -25.28
C CYS A 75 8.75 0.92 -24.87
N ARG A 76 9.06 0.64 -23.60
CA ARG A 76 10.42 0.71 -23.08
C ARG A 76 11.24 -0.51 -23.51
N PRO A 77 12.31 -0.34 -24.31
CA PRO A 77 13.21 -1.42 -24.63
C PRO A 77 14.06 -1.78 -23.39
N GLN A 78 14.14 -3.08 -23.08
CA GLN A 78 14.98 -3.59 -22.00
C GLN A 78 15.84 -4.73 -22.51
N VAL A 79 17.11 -4.70 -22.13
CA VAL A 79 18.08 -5.78 -22.36
C VAL A 79 18.82 -6.08 -21.06
N VAL A 80 19.17 -7.32 -20.82
CA VAL A 80 20.04 -7.73 -19.73
C VAL A 80 21.46 -7.88 -20.27
N ARG A 81 22.43 -7.25 -19.62
CA ARG A 81 23.85 -7.37 -19.95
C ARG A 81 24.56 -8.18 -18.87
N ILE A 82 25.25 -9.21 -19.29
CA ILE A 82 26.16 -10.01 -18.46
C ILE A 82 27.53 -10.02 -19.13
N ASN A 83 28.49 -9.35 -18.54
CA ASN A 83 29.81 -9.09 -19.12
C ASN A 83 29.69 -8.40 -20.50
N ASN A 84 30.09 -9.08 -21.58
CA ASN A 84 30.00 -8.59 -22.97
C ASN A 84 28.83 -9.19 -23.77
N MET A 85 27.93 -9.93 -23.10
CA MET A 85 26.77 -10.53 -23.74
C MET A 85 25.51 -9.77 -23.40
N PHE A 86 24.61 -9.65 -24.37
CA PHE A 86 23.30 -9.02 -24.22
C PHE A 86 22.19 -10.04 -24.48
N SER A 87 21.13 -9.95 -23.72
CA SER A 87 19.89 -10.68 -24.00
C SER A 87 19.21 -10.15 -25.25
N ARG A 88 18.17 -10.85 -25.71
CA ARG A 88 17.21 -10.25 -26.65
C ARG A 88 16.54 -9.04 -26.01
N CYS A 89 16.21 -8.04 -26.83
CA CYS A 89 15.45 -6.88 -26.39
C CYS A 89 14.00 -7.30 -26.09
N ALA A 90 13.51 -6.94 -24.91
CA ALA A 90 12.11 -7.04 -24.53
C ALA A 90 11.50 -5.63 -24.52
N ILE A 91 10.26 -5.50 -24.98
CA ILE A 91 9.52 -4.23 -24.90
C ILE A 91 8.58 -4.31 -23.71
N LEU A 92 8.71 -3.37 -22.78
CA LEU A 92 7.89 -3.29 -21.57
C LEU A 92 6.83 -2.20 -21.70
N ASN A 93 5.60 -2.55 -21.36
CA ASN A 93 4.43 -1.66 -21.36
C ASN A 93 3.78 -1.57 -19.97
N THR A 94 4.43 -2.11 -18.93
CA THR A 94 3.97 -2.09 -17.54
C THR A 94 5.12 -1.72 -16.62
N GLY A 95 4.77 -1.30 -15.41
CA GLY A 95 5.71 -0.99 -14.36
C GLY A 95 6.51 0.29 -14.61
N THR A 96 7.40 0.58 -13.69
CA THR A 96 8.33 1.72 -13.74
C THR A 96 9.77 1.22 -13.81
N PRO A 97 10.72 1.99 -14.39
CA PRO A 97 12.13 1.60 -14.42
C PRO A 97 12.70 1.52 -13.01
N GLN A 98 13.18 0.34 -12.60
CA GLN A 98 13.84 0.19 -11.29
C GLN A 98 15.11 1.03 -11.21
N GLY A 99 15.35 1.66 -10.03
CA GLY A 99 16.49 2.56 -9.82
C GLY A 99 16.30 3.97 -10.41
N CYS A 100 15.17 4.25 -11.05
CA CYS A 100 14.82 5.58 -11.52
C CYS A 100 14.27 6.43 -10.37
N VAL A 101 14.66 7.70 -10.31
CA VAL A 101 14.20 8.67 -9.29
C VAL A 101 12.69 8.87 -9.31
N LEU A 102 12.06 8.76 -10.49
CA LEU A 102 10.61 8.94 -10.63
C LEU A 102 9.80 7.72 -10.16
N SER A 103 10.37 6.52 -10.17
CA SER A 103 9.61 5.28 -9.92
C SER A 103 8.93 5.26 -8.54
N PRO A 104 9.61 5.62 -7.44
CA PRO A 104 8.98 5.72 -6.14
C PRO A 104 7.87 6.76 -6.08
N LEU A 105 8.07 7.92 -6.71
CA LEU A 105 7.06 8.97 -6.77
C LEU A 105 5.83 8.50 -7.55
N LEU A 106 6.03 7.86 -8.70
CA LEU A 106 4.93 7.35 -9.53
C LEU A 106 4.12 6.28 -8.81
N PHE A 107 4.77 5.40 -8.03
CA PHE A 107 4.07 4.43 -7.19
C PHE A 107 3.25 5.11 -6.09
N THR A 108 3.81 6.11 -5.43
CA THR A 108 3.09 6.90 -4.41
C THR A 108 1.86 7.60 -4.99
N LEU A 109 1.99 8.19 -6.19
CA LEU A 109 0.86 8.81 -6.90
C LEU A 109 -0.17 7.76 -7.35
N PHE A 110 0.29 6.60 -7.82
CA PHE A 110 -0.56 5.49 -8.23
C PHE A 110 -1.42 4.95 -7.07
N THR A 111 -0.86 4.90 -5.87
CA THR A 111 -1.55 4.42 -4.67
C THR A 111 -2.21 5.53 -3.85
N ASN A 112 -2.27 6.77 -4.36
CA ASN A 112 -2.76 7.92 -3.60
C ASN A 112 -4.22 7.76 -3.15
N ASP A 113 -5.06 7.14 -3.95
CA ASP A 113 -6.48 6.88 -3.70
C ASP A 113 -6.74 5.62 -2.85
N CYS A 114 -5.70 4.87 -2.47
CA CYS A 114 -5.79 3.79 -1.49
C CYS A 114 -5.86 4.38 -0.09
N VAL A 115 -7.07 4.66 0.37
CA VAL A 115 -7.36 5.28 1.68
C VAL A 115 -8.48 4.53 2.38
N SER A 116 -8.57 4.63 3.71
CA SER A 116 -9.71 4.11 4.45
C SER A 116 -10.94 4.98 4.23
N SER A 117 -12.11 4.38 4.25
CA SER A 117 -13.41 5.06 4.23
C SER A 117 -13.97 5.31 5.64
N ASP A 118 -13.41 4.68 6.66
CA ASP A 118 -13.84 4.79 8.05
C ASP A 118 -12.74 5.35 8.95
N SER A 119 -13.11 6.19 9.91
CA SER A 119 -12.18 6.84 10.83
C SER A 119 -11.58 5.90 11.88
N SER A 120 -12.19 4.74 12.12
CA SER A 120 -11.64 3.70 13.02
C SER A 120 -10.57 2.83 12.35
N VAL A 121 -10.33 3.04 11.04
CA VAL A 121 -9.27 2.35 10.30
C VAL A 121 -8.34 3.37 9.67
N VAL A 122 -7.06 3.30 10.01
CA VAL A 122 -6.04 4.21 9.49
C VAL A 122 -5.13 3.47 8.54
N VAL A 123 -4.92 4.03 7.34
CA VAL A 123 -3.96 3.50 6.36
C VAL A 123 -2.73 4.41 6.36
N VAL A 124 -1.61 3.88 6.82
CA VAL A 124 -0.30 4.53 6.83
C VAL A 124 0.56 3.92 5.74
N LYS A 125 1.18 4.75 4.91
CA LYS A 125 2.05 4.30 3.81
C LYS A 125 3.43 4.91 3.92
N PHE A 126 4.45 4.09 3.64
CA PHE A 126 5.82 4.54 3.47
C PHE A 126 6.41 3.87 2.22
N SER A 127 6.43 4.57 1.10
CA SER A 127 6.74 4.01 -0.24
C SER A 127 5.73 2.93 -0.63
N ASP A 128 6.19 1.70 -0.82
CA ASP A 128 5.39 0.50 -1.07
C ASP A 128 4.92 -0.20 0.22
N ASP A 129 5.57 0.05 1.35
CA ASP A 129 5.10 -0.46 2.64
C ASP A 129 3.76 0.19 3.02
N THR A 130 2.79 -0.64 3.31
CA THR A 130 1.44 -0.20 3.69
C THR A 130 1.02 -0.88 4.99
N THR A 131 0.61 -0.08 5.96
CA THR A 131 0.08 -0.54 7.25
C THR A 131 -1.38 -0.14 7.37
N VAL A 132 -2.23 -1.08 7.78
CA VAL A 132 -3.64 -0.84 8.08
C VAL A 132 -3.85 -1.06 9.57
N GLU A 133 -4.26 -0.01 10.26
CA GLU A 133 -4.50 0.00 11.71
C GLU A 133 -5.99 0.00 11.96
N GLY A 134 -6.53 -1.09 12.50
CA GLY A 134 -7.91 -1.20 12.93
C GLY A 134 -8.03 -0.93 14.43
N LEU A 135 -8.79 0.08 14.78
CA LEU A 135 -9.07 0.52 16.15
C LEU A 135 -10.40 -0.11 16.61
N ILE A 136 -10.30 -1.27 17.26
CA ILE A 136 -11.46 -2.12 17.57
C ILE A 136 -12.06 -1.76 18.92
N SER A 137 -13.39 -1.60 18.96
CA SER A 137 -14.15 -1.35 20.19
C SER A 137 -15.25 -2.40 20.38
N ASN A 138 -15.49 -2.82 21.62
CA ASN A 138 -16.55 -3.75 21.99
C ASN A 138 -16.51 -5.09 21.23
N ASP A 139 -15.34 -5.56 20.84
CA ASP A 139 -15.11 -6.78 20.05
C ASP A 139 -15.77 -6.78 18.65
N ASP A 140 -16.13 -5.61 18.12
CA ASP A 140 -16.67 -5.48 16.76
C ASP A 140 -15.55 -5.19 15.75
N GLU A 141 -15.18 -6.21 14.99
CA GLU A 141 -14.15 -6.15 13.95
C GLU A 141 -14.73 -5.92 12.54
N SER A 142 -16.05 -5.74 12.42
CA SER A 142 -16.74 -5.70 11.11
C SER A 142 -16.20 -4.61 10.20
N VAL A 143 -15.96 -3.42 10.72
CA VAL A 143 -15.42 -2.28 9.97
C VAL A 143 -14.00 -2.58 9.50
N TYR A 144 -13.12 -3.03 10.39
CA TYR A 144 -11.74 -3.37 10.04
C TYR A 144 -11.67 -4.44 8.96
N ARG A 145 -12.42 -5.54 9.12
CA ARG A 145 -12.45 -6.64 8.14
C ARG A 145 -13.01 -6.16 6.79
N GLY A 146 -14.07 -5.35 6.80
CA GLY A 146 -14.62 -4.76 5.59
C GLY A 146 -13.64 -3.83 4.87
N GLU A 147 -12.85 -3.03 5.61
CA GLU A 147 -11.81 -2.17 5.03
C GLU A 147 -10.66 -3.00 4.44
N VAL A 148 -10.26 -4.12 5.07
CA VAL A 148 -9.27 -5.03 4.50
C VAL A 148 -9.78 -5.67 3.21
N GLU A 149 -11.04 -6.14 3.18
CA GLU A 149 -11.65 -6.69 1.96
C GLU A 149 -11.72 -5.63 0.84
N ARG A 150 -12.11 -4.39 1.18
CA ARG A 150 -12.12 -3.28 0.24
C ARG A 150 -10.72 -2.98 -0.31
N LEU A 151 -9.69 -3.03 0.53
CA LEU A 151 -8.31 -2.84 0.11
C LEU A 151 -7.85 -3.96 -0.83
N VAL A 152 -8.20 -5.22 -0.55
CA VAL A 152 -7.92 -6.37 -1.43
C VAL A 152 -8.58 -6.17 -2.79
N GLY A 153 -9.85 -5.74 -2.81
CA GLY A 153 -10.57 -5.39 -4.04
C GLY A 153 -9.88 -4.27 -4.82
N TRP A 154 -9.50 -3.18 -4.12
CA TRP A 154 -8.77 -2.07 -4.71
C TRP A 154 -7.42 -2.51 -5.32
N CYS A 155 -6.68 -3.39 -4.65
CA CYS A 155 -5.43 -3.96 -5.18
C CYS A 155 -5.69 -4.72 -6.48
N SER A 156 -6.69 -5.59 -6.52
CA SER A 156 -7.08 -6.35 -7.72
C SER A 156 -7.45 -5.42 -8.88
N GLU A 157 -8.27 -4.41 -8.61
CA GLU A 157 -8.66 -3.41 -9.61
C GLU A 157 -7.46 -2.62 -10.15
N ASN A 158 -6.43 -2.40 -9.33
CA ASN A 158 -5.24 -1.65 -9.72
C ASN A 158 -4.06 -2.54 -10.16
N ASN A 159 -4.28 -3.83 -10.38
CA ASN A 159 -3.25 -4.78 -10.80
C ASN A 159 -2.06 -4.86 -9.81
N LEU A 160 -2.34 -4.62 -8.52
CA LEU A 160 -1.38 -4.85 -7.45
C LEU A 160 -1.67 -6.20 -6.81
N GLU A 161 -0.66 -7.04 -6.74
CA GLU A 161 -0.75 -8.36 -6.13
C GLU A 161 -0.25 -8.31 -4.69
N LEU A 162 -1.12 -8.69 -3.75
CA LEU A 162 -0.74 -8.83 -2.35
C LEU A 162 0.09 -10.09 -2.15
N ASN A 163 1.22 -9.94 -1.47
CA ASN A 163 2.03 -11.07 -1.04
C ASN A 163 1.53 -11.55 0.33
N VAL A 164 0.52 -12.44 0.33
CA VAL A 164 -0.11 -12.91 1.58
C VAL A 164 0.91 -13.59 2.50
N SER A 165 1.86 -14.35 1.95
CA SER A 165 2.87 -15.05 2.75
C SER A 165 3.80 -14.12 3.53
N LYS A 166 4.05 -12.91 3.02
CA LYS A 166 4.84 -11.88 3.69
C LYS A 166 3.99 -10.87 4.45
N THR A 167 2.71 -10.74 4.12
CA THR A 167 1.76 -9.92 4.88
C THR A 167 1.62 -10.50 6.29
N LYS A 168 1.66 -9.63 7.30
CA LYS A 168 1.59 -10.06 8.72
C LYS A 168 0.61 -9.20 9.48
N GLU A 169 -0.11 -9.84 10.40
CA GLU A 169 -0.99 -9.15 11.33
C GLU A 169 -0.43 -9.20 12.75
N MET A 170 -0.51 -8.08 13.44
CA MET A 170 -0.20 -7.96 14.86
C MET A 170 -1.43 -7.50 15.62
N ILE A 171 -1.75 -8.17 16.73
CA ILE A 171 -2.85 -7.79 17.59
C ILE A 171 -2.29 -7.21 18.90
N ILE A 172 -2.69 -5.98 19.21
CA ILE A 172 -2.30 -5.27 20.43
C ILE A 172 -3.51 -5.22 21.37
N ASP A 173 -3.53 -6.11 22.36
CA ASP A 173 -4.64 -6.28 23.29
C ASP A 173 -4.13 -6.35 24.73
N PHE A 174 -4.39 -5.31 25.52
CA PHE A 174 -4.02 -5.20 26.92
C PHE A 174 -5.19 -5.51 27.90
N ARG A 175 -6.31 -5.98 27.38
CA ARG A 175 -7.48 -6.32 28.20
C ARG A 175 -7.16 -7.51 29.12
N ARG A 176 -7.69 -7.46 30.33
CA ARG A 176 -7.52 -8.55 31.32
C ARG A 176 -8.27 -9.84 30.92
N LYS A 177 -9.45 -9.67 30.31
CA LYS A 177 -10.24 -10.77 29.76
C LYS A 177 -10.24 -10.66 28.27
N LYS A 178 -9.60 -11.62 27.60
CA LYS A 178 -9.51 -11.69 26.14
C LYS A 178 -10.46 -12.77 25.64
N LEU A 179 -11.19 -12.47 24.58
CA LEU A 179 -11.92 -13.47 23.81
C LEU A 179 -10.99 -14.06 22.74
N PRO A 180 -11.20 -15.34 22.35
CA PRO A 180 -10.52 -15.87 21.18
C PRO A 180 -10.85 -15.01 19.95
N LEU A 181 -9.82 -14.46 19.32
CA LEU A 181 -9.97 -13.64 18.11
C LEU A 181 -9.86 -14.53 16.88
N ALA A 182 -10.77 -14.36 15.94
CA ALA A 182 -10.70 -15.07 14.67
C ALA A 182 -9.50 -14.56 13.86
N PRO A 183 -8.73 -15.46 13.21
CA PRO A 183 -7.65 -15.04 12.34
C PRO A 183 -8.18 -14.20 11.18
N LEU A 184 -7.32 -13.37 10.62
CA LEU A 184 -7.60 -12.66 9.38
C LEU A 184 -7.25 -13.56 8.21
N GLU A 185 -8.14 -13.62 7.22
CA GLU A 185 -7.90 -14.34 5.97
C GLU A 185 -7.91 -13.33 4.81
N ILE A 186 -6.94 -13.47 3.90
CA ILE A 186 -6.86 -12.70 2.67
C ILE A 186 -6.78 -13.69 1.51
N SER A 187 -7.71 -13.61 0.57
CA SER A 187 -7.79 -14.53 -0.58
C SER A 187 -7.82 -16.02 -0.21
N GLY A 188 -8.39 -16.37 0.95
CA GLY A 188 -8.49 -17.74 1.45
C GLY A 188 -7.24 -18.27 2.17
N GLU A 189 -6.23 -17.44 2.37
CA GLU A 189 -5.03 -17.76 3.14
C GLU A 189 -5.02 -16.98 4.46
N GLN A 190 -4.59 -17.63 5.53
CA GLN A 190 -4.47 -17.00 6.85
C GLN A 190 -3.19 -16.13 6.89
N VAL A 191 -3.34 -14.92 7.42
CA VAL A 191 -2.26 -13.95 7.62
C VAL A 191 -1.63 -14.10 9.01
#